data_6f92149f79a86d3f57e29da012e921d2
#
_entry.id   6f92149f79a86d3f57e29da012e921d2
#
_cell.length_a   1.000
_cell.length_b   1.000
_cell.length_c   1.000
_cell.angle_alpha   90.00
_cell.angle_beta   90.00
_cell.angle_gamma   90.00
#
_symmetry.space_group_name_H-M   'P 1'
#
loop_
_entity.id
_entity.type
_entity.pdbx_description
1 polymer ?
#
loop_
_entity_poly.entity_id
_entity_poly.type
_entity_poly.pdbx_seq_one_letter_code
_entity_poly.pdbx_strand_id
1 'polypeptide(L)'
;MRSGELEEKGTDIWKLFREAQQNILYLNKQRIMAKEELDRVKREKISLLDRIEQLERTKLINTRKDKFSISAELLLRIDAMVLTSLIGSKEASEFRRLIMDSNVSIADYFSEIMHKQDTELLVELRHFSGKSRKSGYHVIHVCTEMAPVVSVGSLALYVTGLSRALQRKGHLVEVILPKYASLNLNEVHGLREVDAEFHSYFNGQLHGNRIWTGVVYGIGVTFIEPLYYSSFFSRENIYGYSNDFERFSYFSRASLDYIVKAGKQPDVLHIHNWETSIVGPLFWDVFVNQGLEGTRIMLTCQSLESQCVEQPEKLALCGLDPHGLHRSDRLQDNHKSHLVNVLKAGVVYSNKVIIMSSMQTKGQIINATIHGLEPTLTIHKDKLVVAPPGFDSSAWDPSVDKFLPQNYSADNMKGKSACKVSLQQHLGLQEQASIILFVFMGSGQTPGLNTAMEYFEEELKDENTRFLNKYDEALAHLVLAGSDIMLCPSFDDTVLQVPLKAMRYGAMPILLNSTDRKSGHFVDRDLEGSKFSGYVKDNFTNIPLSQAIDELKNNPSKWDKKIVDAMTKDFSWDAECCDIHISAYAAIKNL
;
A
#
# COMPACT_ATOMS: atom_id res chain seq x y z
N MET A 1 -90.65 14.85 -17.42
CA MET A 1 -89.91 13.60 -17.55
C MET A 1 -88.39 13.79 -17.87
N ARG A 2 -87.80 15.01 -17.93
CA ARG A 2 -86.35 15.20 -18.21
C ARG A 2 -85.52 15.55 -16.99
N SER A 3 -86.08 15.76 -15.83
CA SER A 3 -85.32 16.13 -14.63
C SER A 3 -84.88 14.90 -13.78
N GLY A 4 -85.64 13.80 -13.82
CA GLY A 4 -85.33 12.58 -13.08
C GLY A 4 -84.12 11.76 -13.67
N GLU A 5 -83.99 11.75 -15.01
CA GLU A 5 -82.90 11.01 -15.66
C GLU A 5 -81.46 11.67 -15.48
N LEU A 6 -81.46 12.97 -15.18
CA LEU A 6 -80.22 13.71 -14.90
C LEU A 6 -79.72 13.51 -13.43
N GLU A 7 -80.65 13.37 -12.49
CA GLU A 7 -80.34 13.06 -11.09
C GLU A 7 -79.87 11.60 -10.91
N GLU A 8 -80.48 10.66 -11.63
CA GLU A 8 -80.12 9.24 -11.59
C GLU A 8 -78.72 9.00 -12.22
N LYS A 9 -78.41 9.67 -13.33
CA LYS A 9 -77.06 9.64 -13.94
C LYS A 9 -75.97 10.32 -13.07
N GLY A 10 -76.30 11.38 -12.33
CA GLY A 10 -75.46 12.06 -11.39
C GLY A 10 -75.09 11.17 -10.21
N THR A 11 -76.07 10.44 -9.66
CA THR A 11 -75.82 9.50 -8.55
C THR A 11 -74.95 8.30 -8.97
N ASP A 12 -75.09 7.79 -10.18
CA ASP A 12 -74.26 6.71 -10.72
C ASP A 12 -72.81 7.16 -10.94
N ILE A 13 -72.57 8.37 -11.44
CA ILE A 13 -71.24 8.91 -11.63
C ILE A 13 -70.50 9.10 -10.28
N TRP A 14 -71.22 9.60 -9.27
CA TRP A 14 -70.66 9.75 -7.92
C TRP A 14 -70.33 8.42 -7.24
N LYS A 15 -71.16 7.39 -7.52
CA LYS A 15 -70.88 6.03 -7.04
C LYS A 15 -69.68 5.43 -7.70
N LEU A 16 -69.54 5.54 -9.02
CA LEU A 16 -68.32 5.12 -9.78
C LEU A 16 -67.09 5.86 -9.35
N PHE A 17 -67.20 7.17 -9.09
CA PHE A 17 -66.09 7.97 -8.59
C PHE A 17 -65.59 7.50 -7.20
N ARG A 18 -66.52 7.18 -6.30
CA ARG A 18 -66.21 6.68 -4.96
C ARG A 18 -65.61 5.28 -5.00
N GLU A 19 -66.08 4.41 -5.88
CA GLU A 19 -65.52 3.09 -6.11
C GLU A 19 -64.12 3.20 -6.72
N ALA A 20 -63.87 4.09 -7.67
CA ALA A 20 -62.59 4.36 -8.24
C ALA A 20 -61.60 4.89 -7.17
N GLN A 21 -62.04 5.81 -6.33
CA GLN A 21 -61.23 6.34 -5.22
C GLN A 21 -60.87 5.26 -4.20
N GLN A 22 -61.80 4.37 -3.84
CA GLN A 22 -61.52 3.23 -2.96
C GLN A 22 -60.53 2.25 -3.59
N ASN A 23 -60.66 1.98 -4.89
CA ASN A 23 -59.73 1.11 -5.61
C ASN A 23 -58.31 1.72 -5.68
N ILE A 24 -58.18 3.02 -5.90
CA ILE A 24 -56.89 3.73 -5.88
C ILE A 24 -56.27 3.64 -4.49
N LEU A 25 -57.01 3.85 -3.42
CA LEU A 25 -56.52 3.71 -2.05
C LEU A 25 -56.08 2.27 -1.74
N TYR A 26 -56.86 1.28 -2.18
CA TYR A 26 -56.55 -0.13 -2.03
C TYR A 26 -55.22 -0.48 -2.79
N LEU A 27 -55.10 -0.07 -4.05
CA LEU A 27 -53.94 -0.31 -4.87
C LEU A 27 -52.67 0.41 -4.31
N ASN A 28 -52.83 1.63 -3.79
CA ASN A 28 -51.73 2.33 -3.13
C ASN A 28 -51.27 1.60 -1.86
N LYS A 29 -52.22 1.08 -1.06
CA LYS A 29 -51.89 0.27 0.12
C LYS A 29 -51.14 -1.01 -0.27
N GLN A 30 -51.60 -1.70 -1.30
CA GLN A 30 -50.93 -2.88 -1.86
C GLN A 30 -49.53 -2.55 -2.35
N ARG A 31 -49.35 -1.42 -3.04
CA ARG A 31 -48.04 -0.94 -3.52
C ARG A 31 -47.09 -0.66 -2.37
N ILE A 32 -47.54 -0.02 -1.30
CA ILE A 32 -46.71 0.26 -0.11
C ILE A 32 -46.26 -1.04 0.55
N MET A 33 -47.20 -1.98 0.78
CA MET A 33 -46.90 -3.29 1.36
C MET A 33 -45.89 -4.09 0.49
N ALA A 34 -46.08 -4.09 -0.82
CA ALA A 34 -45.18 -4.76 -1.75
C ALA A 34 -43.78 -4.11 -1.75
N LYS A 35 -43.68 -2.79 -1.59
CA LYS A 35 -42.43 -2.07 -1.46
C LYS A 35 -41.71 -2.41 -0.16
N GLU A 36 -42.42 -2.44 0.96
CA GLU A 36 -41.87 -2.83 2.27
C GLU A 36 -41.36 -4.28 2.25
N GLU A 37 -42.12 -5.19 1.63
CA GLU A 37 -41.72 -6.59 1.44
C GLU A 37 -40.46 -6.70 0.57
N LEU A 38 -40.40 -5.95 -0.54
CA LEU A 38 -39.23 -5.90 -1.41
C LEU A 38 -37.98 -5.39 -0.66
N ASP A 39 -38.12 -4.35 0.17
CA ASP A 39 -37.03 -3.78 0.95
C ASP A 39 -36.63 -4.73 2.08
N ARG A 40 -37.54 -5.54 2.62
CA ARG A 40 -37.23 -6.62 3.57
C ARG A 40 -36.40 -7.72 2.89
N VAL A 41 -36.86 -8.21 1.74
CA VAL A 41 -36.17 -9.26 0.96
C VAL A 41 -34.80 -8.79 0.48
N LYS A 42 -34.66 -7.53 0.10
CA LYS A 42 -33.33 -6.95 -0.23
C LYS A 42 -32.38 -6.96 0.95
N ARG A 43 -32.85 -6.59 2.15
CA ARG A 43 -31.99 -6.65 3.38
C ARG A 43 -31.62 -8.07 3.75
N GLU A 44 -32.54 -9.02 3.65
CA GLU A 44 -32.27 -10.44 3.86
C GLU A 44 -31.25 -10.98 2.83
N LYS A 45 -31.41 -10.60 1.56
CA LYS A 45 -30.44 -10.97 0.51
C LYS A 45 -29.04 -10.45 0.81
N ILE A 46 -28.90 -9.19 1.24
CA ILE A 46 -27.59 -8.61 1.62
C ILE A 46 -27.00 -9.38 2.81
N SER A 47 -27.80 -9.63 3.85
CA SER A 47 -27.35 -10.40 5.02
C SER A 47 -26.91 -11.83 4.67
N LEU A 48 -27.62 -12.47 3.75
CA LEU A 48 -27.25 -13.82 3.27
C LEU A 48 -25.99 -13.80 2.41
N LEU A 49 -25.80 -12.77 1.58
CA LEU A 49 -24.58 -12.59 0.79
C LEU A 49 -23.37 -12.36 1.70
N ASP A 50 -23.50 -11.52 2.73
CA ASP A 50 -22.45 -11.32 3.73
C ASP A 50 -22.10 -12.63 4.46
N ARG A 51 -23.10 -13.44 4.77
CA ARG A 51 -22.91 -14.73 5.43
C ARG A 51 -22.29 -15.77 4.51
N ILE A 52 -22.64 -15.78 3.23
CA ILE A 52 -21.99 -16.61 2.20
C ILE A 52 -20.53 -16.18 2.06
N GLU A 53 -20.26 -14.88 1.95
CA GLU A 53 -18.88 -14.36 1.86
C GLU A 53 -18.06 -14.70 3.10
N GLN A 54 -18.63 -14.61 4.30
CA GLN A 54 -17.98 -15.07 5.53
C GLN A 54 -17.72 -16.57 5.53
N LEU A 55 -18.67 -17.39 5.07
CA LEU A 55 -18.52 -18.84 4.95
C LEU A 55 -17.54 -19.23 3.86
N GLU A 56 -17.49 -18.50 2.75
CA GLU A 56 -16.52 -18.70 1.67
C GLU A 56 -15.11 -18.27 2.11
N ARG A 57 -14.97 -17.17 2.84
CA ARG A 57 -13.71 -16.77 3.49
C ARG A 57 -13.25 -17.85 4.49
N THR A 58 -14.16 -18.35 5.33
CA THR A 58 -13.88 -19.42 6.30
C THR A 58 -13.56 -20.75 5.60
N LYS A 59 -14.19 -21.04 4.47
CA LYS A 59 -13.96 -22.25 3.66
C LYS A 59 -12.67 -22.16 2.84
N LEU A 60 -12.32 -20.97 2.32
CA LEU A 60 -11.02 -20.69 1.70
C LEU A 60 -9.88 -20.76 2.74
N ILE A 61 -10.12 -20.35 3.97
CA ILE A 61 -9.18 -20.51 5.08
C ILE A 61 -8.97 -22.00 5.41
N ASN A 62 -10.00 -22.84 5.27
CA ASN A 62 -9.94 -24.27 5.63
C ASN A 62 -9.58 -25.23 4.50
N THR A 63 -9.59 -24.83 3.22
CA THR A 63 -9.48 -25.81 2.12
C THR A 63 -8.37 -25.57 1.09
N ARG A 64 -7.66 -24.44 1.11
CA ARG A 64 -6.40 -24.26 0.37
C ARG A 64 -5.59 -23.17 1.07
N LYS A 65 -4.67 -23.55 1.95
CA LYS A 65 -3.55 -22.65 2.23
C LYS A 65 -2.92 -22.34 0.89
N ASP A 66 -2.89 -21.06 0.51
CA ASP A 66 -2.21 -20.60 -0.68
C ASP A 66 -0.77 -21.15 -0.70
N LYS A 67 -0.27 -21.55 -1.85
CA LYS A 67 1.09 -22.06 -2.04
C LYS A 67 2.16 -21.19 -1.34
N PHE A 68 1.99 -19.87 -1.44
CA PHE A 68 2.90 -18.92 -0.80
C PHE A 68 2.84 -18.98 0.73
N SER A 69 1.65 -19.13 1.30
CA SER A 69 1.46 -19.28 2.75
C SER A 69 2.09 -20.55 3.30
N ILE A 70 2.00 -21.67 2.57
CA ILE A 70 2.64 -22.94 2.94
C ILE A 70 4.16 -22.78 2.93
N SER A 71 4.72 -22.23 1.86
CA SER A 71 6.16 -21.98 1.76
C SER A 71 6.67 -21.02 2.83
N ALA A 72 5.93 -19.95 3.11
CA ALA A 72 6.29 -18.98 4.15
C ALA A 72 6.26 -19.62 5.54
N GLU A 73 5.24 -20.42 5.85
CA GLU A 73 5.15 -21.12 7.15
C GLU A 73 6.29 -22.12 7.33
N LEU A 74 6.66 -22.88 6.28
CA LEU A 74 7.81 -23.79 6.31
C LEU A 74 9.12 -23.05 6.58
N LEU A 75 9.33 -21.93 5.90
CA LEU A 75 10.54 -21.10 6.10
C LEU A 75 10.63 -20.57 7.53
N LEU A 76 9.53 -20.09 8.09
CA LEU A 76 9.48 -19.64 9.49
C LEU A 76 9.73 -20.78 10.48
N ARG A 77 9.30 -22.00 10.16
CA ARG A 77 9.62 -23.20 10.98
C ARG A 77 11.09 -23.55 10.90
N ILE A 78 11.71 -23.49 9.71
CA ILE A 78 13.16 -23.69 9.55
C ILE A 78 13.94 -22.67 10.36
N ASP A 79 13.52 -21.40 10.34
CA ASP A 79 14.15 -20.35 11.14
C ASP A 79 14.05 -20.65 12.66
N ALA A 80 12.88 -21.08 13.11
CA ALA A 80 12.68 -21.50 14.50
C ALA A 80 13.59 -22.68 14.89
N MET A 81 13.76 -23.67 13.99
CA MET A 81 14.66 -24.81 14.22
C MET A 81 16.14 -24.41 14.32
N VAL A 82 16.57 -23.38 13.56
CA VAL A 82 17.94 -22.82 13.69
C VAL A 82 18.07 -22.10 15.02
N LEU A 83 17.11 -21.26 15.38
CA LEU A 83 17.11 -20.49 16.62
C LEU A 83 17.15 -21.38 17.87
N THR A 84 16.43 -22.51 17.82
CA THR A 84 16.42 -23.53 18.88
C THR A 84 17.60 -24.51 18.80
N SER A 85 18.52 -24.31 17.87
CA SER A 85 19.69 -25.17 17.64
C SER A 85 19.35 -26.62 17.25
N LEU A 86 18.17 -26.86 16.69
CA LEU A 86 17.76 -28.17 16.21
C LEU A 86 18.46 -28.53 14.89
N ILE A 87 18.77 -27.53 14.05
CA ILE A 87 19.55 -27.63 12.80
C ILE A 87 20.58 -26.53 12.70
N GLY A 88 21.64 -26.77 11.92
CA GLY A 88 22.67 -25.77 11.64
C GLY A 88 22.32 -24.84 10.49
N SER A 89 22.95 -23.66 10.42
CA SER A 89 22.71 -22.64 9.38
C SER A 89 22.93 -23.15 7.95
N LYS A 90 23.90 -24.07 7.73
CA LYS A 90 24.19 -24.66 6.42
C LYS A 90 23.01 -25.52 5.93
N GLU A 91 22.52 -26.41 6.79
CA GLU A 91 21.36 -27.28 6.48
C GLU A 91 20.10 -26.44 6.24
N ALA A 92 19.87 -25.43 7.07
CA ALA A 92 18.77 -24.48 6.88
C ALA A 92 18.85 -23.76 5.53
N SER A 93 20.04 -23.35 5.09
CA SER A 93 20.23 -22.73 3.77
C SER A 93 19.90 -23.67 2.61
N GLU A 94 20.16 -24.96 2.76
CA GLU A 94 19.80 -25.98 1.77
C GLU A 94 18.26 -26.15 1.69
N PHE A 95 17.58 -26.20 2.84
CA PHE A 95 16.11 -26.29 2.90
C PHE A 95 15.42 -25.02 2.36
N ARG A 96 15.93 -23.83 2.69
CA ARG A 96 15.39 -22.58 2.13
C ARG A 96 15.51 -22.56 0.61
N ARG A 97 16.63 -23.03 0.04
CA ARG A 97 16.78 -23.19 -1.41
C ARG A 97 15.76 -24.17 -1.99
N LEU A 98 15.59 -25.32 -1.35
CA LEU A 98 14.62 -26.33 -1.79
C LEU A 98 13.22 -25.74 -1.89
N ILE A 99 12.79 -24.97 -0.89
CA ILE A 99 11.47 -24.34 -0.85
C ILE A 99 11.32 -23.25 -1.94
N MET A 100 12.39 -22.48 -2.19
CA MET A 100 12.41 -21.46 -3.26
C MET A 100 12.27 -22.06 -4.67
N ASP A 101 12.90 -23.19 -4.91
CA ASP A 101 12.91 -23.84 -6.23
C ASP A 101 11.69 -24.73 -6.51
N SER A 102 10.74 -24.78 -5.58
CA SER A 102 9.62 -25.71 -5.61
C SER A 102 8.68 -25.47 -6.80
N ASN A 103 8.63 -26.44 -7.72
CA ASN A 103 7.59 -26.57 -8.70
C ASN A 103 6.25 -26.99 -8.07
N VAL A 104 5.14 -26.82 -8.78
CA VAL A 104 3.75 -27.08 -8.32
C VAL A 104 3.58 -28.44 -7.63
N SER A 105 4.26 -29.48 -8.07
CA SER A 105 4.19 -30.83 -7.48
C SER A 105 4.76 -30.95 -6.08
N ILE A 106 5.67 -30.08 -5.69
CA ILE A 106 6.30 -30.05 -4.35
C ILE A 106 5.42 -29.28 -3.36
N ALA A 107 4.65 -28.29 -3.83
CA ALA A 107 3.76 -27.54 -2.96
C ALA A 107 2.63 -28.39 -2.38
N ASP A 108 2.08 -29.33 -3.16
CA ASP A 108 1.07 -30.28 -2.67
C ASP A 108 1.65 -31.19 -1.60
N TYR A 109 2.88 -31.67 -1.81
CA TYR A 109 3.59 -32.49 -0.81
C TYR A 109 3.91 -31.71 0.47
N PHE A 110 4.34 -30.45 0.34
CA PHE A 110 4.57 -29.60 1.51
C PHE A 110 3.30 -29.37 2.33
N SER A 111 2.13 -29.31 1.71
CA SER A 111 0.85 -29.23 2.40
C SER A 111 0.60 -30.46 3.29
N GLU A 112 1.00 -31.65 2.85
CA GLU A 112 0.84 -32.87 3.62
C GLU A 112 1.79 -32.97 4.82
N ILE A 113 3.04 -32.48 4.66
CA ILE A 113 4.04 -32.57 5.72
C ILE A 113 3.97 -31.42 6.74
N MET A 114 3.23 -30.34 6.46
CA MET A 114 3.07 -29.20 7.34
C MET A 114 2.51 -29.54 8.72
N HIS A 115 1.70 -30.57 8.82
CA HIS A 115 1.08 -31.01 10.07
C HIS A 115 2.01 -31.88 10.96
N LYS A 116 3.18 -32.28 10.43
CA LYS A 116 4.15 -33.10 11.16
C LYS A 116 4.91 -32.29 12.20
N GLN A 117 5.40 -32.97 13.23
CA GLN A 117 6.32 -32.40 14.22
C GLN A 117 7.64 -31.99 13.53
N ASP A 118 8.37 -31.03 14.11
CA ASP A 118 9.60 -30.48 13.52
C ASP A 118 10.66 -31.55 13.24
N THR A 119 10.80 -32.55 14.11
CA THR A 119 11.72 -33.68 13.92
C THR A 119 11.33 -34.57 12.74
N GLU A 120 10.06 -34.84 12.55
CA GLU A 120 9.53 -35.63 11.43
C GLU A 120 9.61 -34.83 10.12
N LEU A 121 9.30 -33.52 10.18
CA LEU A 121 9.43 -32.60 9.06
C LEU A 121 10.86 -32.56 8.53
N LEU A 122 11.86 -32.55 9.40
CA LEU A 122 13.28 -32.58 9.02
C LEU A 122 13.66 -33.84 8.25
N VAL A 123 13.14 -35.00 8.65
CA VAL A 123 13.39 -36.27 7.95
C VAL A 123 12.87 -36.19 6.51
N GLU A 124 11.67 -35.65 6.33
CA GLU A 124 11.08 -35.48 5.00
C GLU A 124 11.86 -34.48 4.14
N LEU A 125 12.23 -33.32 4.70
CA LEU A 125 13.01 -32.30 3.98
C LEU A 125 14.39 -32.84 3.54
N ARG A 126 15.05 -33.68 4.35
CA ARG A 126 16.32 -34.33 4.00
C ARG A 126 16.21 -35.26 2.80
N HIS A 127 15.07 -35.92 2.61
CA HIS A 127 14.83 -36.78 1.44
C HIS A 127 14.76 -36.00 0.12
N PHE A 128 14.38 -34.71 0.15
CA PHE A 128 14.28 -33.85 -1.04
C PHE A 128 15.55 -33.07 -1.36
N SER A 129 16.50 -33.00 -0.45
CA SER A 129 17.74 -32.26 -0.58
C SER A 129 18.66 -32.87 -1.64
N GLY A 130 18.65 -32.35 -2.88
CA GLY A 130 19.60 -32.85 -3.87
C GLY A 130 19.65 -32.19 -5.26
N LYS A 131 18.66 -31.47 -5.73
CA LYS A 131 18.63 -30.90 -7.08
C LYS A 131 17.90 -29.56 -7.13
N SER A 132 18.55 -28.49 -6.72
CA SER A 132 18.00 -27.15 -6.82
C SER A 132 18.81 -26.28 -7.75
N ARG A 133 18.14 -25.62 -8.72
CA ARG A 133 18.70 -24.50 -9.49
C ARG A 133 18.24 -23.22 -8.81
N LYS A 134 19.16 -22.32 -8.49
CA LYS A 134 18.87 -21.01 -7.90
C LYS A 134 18.05 -20.19 -8.91
N SER A 135 16.75 -20.02 -8.65
CA SER A 135 15.87 -19.13 -9.41
C SER A 135 15.29 -18.10 -8.44
N GLY A 136 15.49 -16.81 -8.74
CA GLY A 136 14.99 -15.70 -7.91
C GLY A 136 15.98 -15.21 -6.83
N TYR A 137 15.60 -14.11 -6.17
CA TYR A 137 16.35 -13.49 -5.07
C TYR A 137 15.66 -13.76 -3.73
N HIS A 138 16.45 -13.90 -2.67
CA HIS A 138 15.98 -13.86 -1.30
C HIS A 138 16.09 -12.42 -0.79
N VAL A 139 14.94 -11.77 -0.57
CA VAL A 139 14.83 -10.38 -0.13
C VAL A 139 14.23 -10.34 1.27
N ILE A 140 14.91 -9.67 2.19
CA ILE A 140 14.37 -9.39 3.53
C ILE A 140 14.11 -7.88 3.64
N HIS A 141 12.84 -7.51 3.82
CA HIS A 141 12.46 -6.15 4.17
C HIS A 141 12.61 -5.92 5.68
N VAL A 142 13.40 -4.93 6.06
CA VAL A 142 13.45 -4.41 7.43
C VAL A 142 12.69 -3.09 7.41
N CYS A 143 11.51 -3.05 8.01
CA CYS A 143 10.60 -1.91 7.90
C CYS A 143 9.77 -1.70 9.15
N THR A 144 9.08 -0.57 9.21
CA THR A 144 8.27 -0.16 10.38
C THR A 144 6.77 -0.35 10.16
N GLU A 145 6.35 -0.58 8.92
CA GLU A 145 4.94 -0.74 8.55
C GLU A 145 4.76 -1.84 7.50
N MET A 146 3.61 -2.52 7.55
CA MET A 146 3.12 -3.46 6.55
C MET A 146 1.60 -3.57 6.65
N ALA A 147 0.87 -3.23 5.58
CA ALA A 147 -0.58 -3.39 5.54
C ALA A 147 -0.97 -4.88 5.45
N PRO A 148 -2.07 -5.32 6.08
CA PRO A 148 -3.01 -4.57 6.91
C PRO A 148 -2.64 -4.61 8.41
N VAL A 149 -1.50 -5.18 8.78
CA VAL A 149 -1.10 -5.44 10.17
C VAL A 149 -0.80 -4.15 10.91
N VAL A 150 -0.10 -3.24 10.25
CA VAL A 150 0.20 -1.91 10.74
C VAL A 150 0.34 -0.95 9.56
N SER A 151 -0.51 0.07 9.51
CA SER A 151 -0.59 1.01 8.39
C SER A 151 -0.84 2.42 8.89
N VAL A 152 0.13 3.30 8.70
CA VAL A 152 0.06 4.73 9.03
C VAL A 152 0.24 5.56 7.76
N GLY A 153 1.16 5.15 6.89
CA GLY A 153 1.51 5.89 5.69
C GLY A 153 1.61 5.02 4.44
N SER A 154 2.22 5.59 3.40
CA SER A 154 2.44 4.91 2.11
C SER A 154 3.36 3.70 2.20
N LEU A 155 4.26 3.66 3.20
CA LEU A 155 5.20 2.56 3.40
C LEU A 155 4.49 1.22 3.58
N ALA A 156 3.38 1.19 4.32
CA ALA A 156 2.63 -0.03 4.58
C ALA A 156 2.12 -0.70 3.29
N LEU A 157 1.48 0.09 2.43
CA LEU A 157 0.97 -0.37 1.13
C LEU A 157 2.11 -0.76 0.19
N TYR A 158 3.20 0.01 0.21
CA TYR A 158 4.38 -0.26 -0.60
C TYR A 158 5.02 -1.61 -0.24
N VAL A 159 5.30 -1.85 1.06
CA VAL A 159 5.92 -3.10 1.50
C VAL A 159 5.05 -4.30 1.12
N THR A 160 3.74 -4.24 1.39
CA THR A 160 2.82 -5.33 1.05
C THR A 160 2.70 -5.55 -0.46
N GLY A 161 2.47 -4.48 -1.22
CA GLY A 161 2.27 -4.53 -2.66
C GLY A 161 3.50 -5.06 -3.39
N LEU A 162 4.68 -4.50 -3.10
CA LEU A 162 5.94 -4.94 -3.70
C LEU A 162 6.30 -6.37 -3.30
N SER A 163 6.15 -6.74 -2.02
CA SER A 163 6.45 -8.09 -1.55
C SER A 163 5.61 -9.15 -2.28
N ARG A 164 4.30 -8.90 -2.44
CA ARG A 164 3.40 -9.79 -3.18
C ARG A 164 3.78 -9.87 -4.67
N ALA A 165 4.13 -8.75 -5.28
CA ALA A 165 4.57 -8.71 -6.69
C ALA A 165 5.87 -9.51 -6.88
N LEU A 166 6.85 -9.33 -6.01
CA LEU A 166 8.11 -10.09 -6.02
C LEU A 166 7.87 -11.59 -5.86
N GLN A 167 6.99 -12.01 -4.94
CA GLN A 167 6.63 -13.43 -4.77
C GLN A 167 6.01 -14.01 -6.04
N ARG A 168 5.07 -13.30 -6.68
CA ARG A 168 4.45 -13.76 -7.95
C ARG A 168 5.48 -13.93 -9.06
N LYS A 169 6.56 -13.14 -9.04
CA LYS A 169 7.70 -13.26 -9.97
C LYS A 169 8.77 -14.28 -9.55
N GLY A 170 8.52 -15.05 -8.50
CA GLY A 170 9.38 -16.18 -8.09
C GLY A 170 10.51 -15.82 -7.13
N HIS A 171 10.42 -14.67 -6.45
CA HIS A 171 11.38 -14.27 -5.41
C HIS A 171 10.88 -14.73 -4.03
N LEU A 172 11.82 -15.07 -3.15
CA LEU A 172 11.53 -15.27 -1.73
C LEU A 172 11.55 -13.92 -1.02
N VAL A 173 10.45 -13.59 -0.35
CA VAL A 173 10.33 -12.32 0.38
C VAL A 173 9.91 -12.59 1.81
N GLU A 174 10.63 -11.98 2.74
CA GLU A 174 10.34 -11.98 4.16
C GLU A 174 10.31 -10.54 4.69
N VAL A 175 9.58 -10.30 5.76
CA VAL A 175 9.43 -8.97 6.38
C VAL A 175 9.76 -9.06 7.86
N ILE A 176 10.56 -8.13 8.37
CA ILE A 176 10.86 -7.96 9.79
C ILE A 176 10.25 -6.65 10.25
N LEU A 177 9.43 -6.70 11.31
CA LEU A 177 8.71 -5.59 11.91
C LEU A 177 8.95 -5.50 13.42
N PRO A 178 8.87 -4.31 14.01
CA PRO A 178 8.73 -4.20 15.46
C PRO A 178 7.40 -4.80 15.92
N LYS A 179 7.38 -5.44 17.09
CA LYS A 179 6.15 -5.93 17.72
C LYS A 179 5.45 -4.78 18.44
N TYR A 180 4.68 -3.99 17.70
CA TYR A 180 3.88 -2.92 18.29
C TYR A 180 2.67 -3.46 19.06
N ALA A 181 2.25 -2.75 20.11
CA ALA A 181 1.00 -3.08 20.82
C ALA A 181 -0.24 -2.83 19.95
N SER A 182 -0.15 -1.91 18.99
CA SER A 182 -1.24 -1.52 18.07
C SER A 182 -1.38 -2.42 16.84
N LEU A 183 -0.63 -3.54 16.74
CA LEU A 183 -0.73 -4.45 15.60
C LEU A 183 -2.12 -5.08 15.47
N ASN A 184 -2.66 -5.09 14.27
CA ASN A 184 -3.85 -5.89 13.96
C ASN A 184 -3.46 -7.37 13.77
N LEU A 185 -3.38 -8.10 14.88
CA LEU A 185 -2.95 -9.49 14.89
C LEU A 185 -3.94 -10.46 14.25
N ASN A 186 -5.20 -10.05 14.03
CA ASN A 186 -6.21 -10.87 13.35
C ASN A 186 -5.86 -11.11 11.88
N GLU A 187 -5.04 -10.25 11.29
CA GLU A 187 -4.57 -10.34 9.91
C GLU A 187 -3.31 -11.22 9.75
N VAL A 188 -2.79 -11.77 10.87
CA VAL A 188 -1.59 -12.60 10.87
C VAL A 188 -1.98 -14.07 11.06
N HIS A 189 -1.83 -14.86 10.00
CA HIS A 189 -2.11 -16.28 10.05
C HIS A 189 -0.99 -17.05 10.75
N GLY A 190 -1.37 -17.99 11.63
CA GLY A 190 -0.40 -18.85 12.31
C GLY A 190 0.56 -18.08 13.23
N LEU A 191 0.12 -16.95 13.79
CA LEU A 191 0.93 -16.17 14.74
C LEU A 191 1.34 -17.04 15.93
N ARG A 192 2.65 -17.11 16.16
CA ARG A 192 3.23 -17.86 17.29
C ARG A 192 4.48 -17.18 17.82
N GLU A 193 4.70 -17.32 19.11
CA GLU A 193 5.98 -17.03 19.74
C GLU A 193 6.96 -18.17 19.44
N VAL A 194 8.20 -17.83 19.11
CA VAL A 194 9.28 -18.81 18.96
C VAL A 194 9.94 -18.98 20.31
N ASP A 195 10.03 -20.20 20.79
CA ASP A 195 10.68 -20.52 22.08
C ASP A 195 12.22 -20.44 21.95
N ALA A 196 12.68 -19.24 21.61
CA ALA A 196 14.09 -18.92 21.51
C ALA A 196 14.30 -17.43 21.78
N GLU A 197 15.27 -17.14 22.63
CA GLU A 197 15.68 -15.77 22.89
C GLU A 197 16.97 -15.43 22.14
N PHE A 198 17.07 -14.18 21.69
CA PHE A 198 18.30 -13.61 21.20
C PHE A 198 18.56 -12.25 21.85
N HIS A 199 19.80 -11.85 21.85
CA HIS A 199 20.23 -10.64 22.53
C HIS A 199 20.77 -9.63 21.52
N SER A 200 20.46 -8.37 21.74
CA SER A 200 20.95 -7.25 20.95
C SER A 200 21.69 -6.25 21.83
N TYR A 201 22.80 -5.75 21.31
CA TYR A 201 23.57 -4.71 21.99
C TYR A 201 22.82 -3.37 21.91
N PHE A 202 22.66 -2.72 23.06
CA PHE A 202 22.14 -1.37 23.13
C PHE A 202 22.57 -0.69 24.41
N ASN A 203 23.04 0.55 24.31
CA ASN A 203 23.44 1.38 25.45
C ASN A 203 24.42 0.66 26.42
N GLY A 204 25.47 0.05 25.86
CA GLY A 204 26.53 -0.60 26.63
C GLY A 204 26.23 -2.01 27.14
N GLN A 205 25.06 -2.57 26.88
CA GLN A 205 24.63 -3.87 27.41
C GLN A 205 23.94 -4.71 26.32
N LEU A 206 23.84 -6.02 26.60
CA LEU A 206 23.05 -6.95 25.80
C LEU A 206 21.65 -7.09 26.40
N HIS A 207 20.62 -6.90 25.58
CA HIS A 207 19.23 -6.98 25.97
C HIS A 207 18.51 -8.10 25.21
N GLY A 208 17.70 -8.87 25.92
CA GLY A 208 16.91 -9.97 25.34
C GLY A 208 15.76 -9.47 24.49
N ASN A 209 15.44 -10.24 23.45
CA ASN A 209 14.28 -10.03 22.59
C ASN A 209 13.48 -11.33 22.47
N ARG A 210 12.16 -11.21 22.35
CA ARG A 210 11.27 -12.28 21.91
C ARG A 210 11.03 -12.17 20.41
N ILE A 211 10.74 -13.31 19.82
CA ILE A 211 10.43 -13.43 18.39
C ILE A 211 9.02 -13.96 18.23
N TRP A 212 8.23 -13.27 17.44
CA TRP A 212 6.92 -13.72 16.99
C TRP A 212 6.96 -13.93 15.49
N THR A 213 6.35 -14.99 14.99
CA THR A 213 6.30 -15.28 13.55
C THR A 213 4.89 -15.57 13.11
N GLY A 214 4.58 -15.23 11.85
CA GLY A 214 3.31 -15.51 11.24
C GLY A 214 3.33 -15.18 9.74
N VAL A 215 2.22 -15.39 9.07
CA VAL A 215 2.09 -15.18 7.62
C VAL A 215 1.03 -14.13 7.33
N VAL A 216 1.37 -13.14 6.50
CA VAL A 216 0.49 -12.07 6.04
C VAL A 216 0.46 -12.09 4.51
N TYR A 217 -0.70 -12.36 3.92
CA TYR A 217 -0.85 -12.48 2.45
C TYR A 217 0.16 -13.40 1.77
N GLY A 218 0.52 -14.52 2.42
CA GLY A 218 1.51 -15.46 1.91
C GLY A 218 2.97 -15.04 2.13
N ILE A 219 3.22 -13.94 2.85
CA ILE A 219 4.56 -13.43 3.19
C ILE A 219 4.88 -13.82 4.62
N GLY A 220 6.06 -14.42 4.84
CA GLY A 220 6.57 -14.68 6.19
C GLY A 220 6.93 -13.39 6.90
N VAL A 221 6.37 -13.16 8.06
CA VAL A 221 6.61 -11.96 8.87
C VAL A 221 7.18 -12.35 10.23
N THR A 222 8.25 -11.67 10.61
CA THR A 222 8.88 -11.80 11.93
C THR A 222 8.68 -10.48 12.70
N PHE A 223 8.18 -10.58 13.91
CA PHE A 223 8.03 -9.44 14.82
C PHE A 223 9.06 -9.56 15.94
N ILE A 224 9.79 -8.48 16.20
CA ILE A 224 10.80 -8.39 17.26
C ILE A 224 10.23 -7.60 18.42
N GLU A 225 10.20 -8.20 19.60
CA GLU A 225 9.71 -7.62 20.85
C GLU A 225 10.88 -7.47 21.85
N PRO A 226 11.34 -6.25 22.16
CA PRO A 226 12.33 -6.03 23.20
C PRO A 226 11.77 -6.37 24.59
N LEU A 227 12.52 -7.11 25.40
CA LEU A 227 12.10 -7.42 26.76
C LEU A 227 12.30 -6.24 27.72
N TYR A 228 13.49 -5.67 27.75
CA TYR A 228 13.82 -4.55 28.63
C TYR A 228 13.24 -3.23 28.12
N TYR A 229 13.36 -2.95 26.83
CA TYR A 229 12.84 -1.74 26.20
C TYR A 229 11.43 -1.93 25.60
N SER A 230 10.57 -2.70 26.28
CA SER A 230 9.20 -2.98 25.81
C SER A 230 8.38 -1.71 25.53
N SER A 231 8.62 -0.61 26.28
CA SER A 231 8.00 0.69 26.08
C SER A 231 8.33 1.34 24.73
N PHE A 232 9.33 0.86 24.00
CA PHE A 232 9.66 1.38 22.68
C PHE A 232 8.52 1.14 21.67
N PHE A 233 7.87 -0.02 21.75
CA PHE A 233 6.86 -0.43 20.78
C PHE A 233 5.47 -0.70 21.40
N SER A 234 5.29 -0.44 22.71
CA SER A 234 4.00 -0.57 23.39
C SER A 234 3.18 0.74 23.45
N ARG A 235 3.43 1.65 22.51
CA ARG A 235 2.81 2.98 22.44
C ARG A 235 1.64 3.00 21.46
N GLU A 236 0.76 3.99 21.61
CA GLU A 236 -0.42 4.18 20.76
C GLU A 236 -0.03 4.51 19.31
N ASN A 237 0.86 5.48 19.13
CA ASN A 237 1.34 5.88 17.80
C ASN A 237 2.68 5.20 17.46
N ILE A 238 2.90 4.95 16.17
CA ILE A 238 4.15 4.37 15.69
C ILE A 238 5.25 5.41 15.65
N TYR A 239 4.94 6.64 15.25
CA TYR A 239 5.88 7.74 15.05
C TYR A 239 5.56 8.95 15.92
N GLY A 240 6.49 9.93 15.94
CA GLY A 240 6.29 11.25 16.53
C GLY A 240 6.76 11.38 17.98
N TYR A 241 7.61 10.49 18.44
CA TYR A 241 8.19 10.57 19.79
C TYR A 241 9.62 11.10 19.75
N SER A 242 9.99 11.84 20.80
CA SER A 242 11.33 12.44 20.93
C SER A 242 12.48 11.43 20.96
N ASN A 243 12.19 10.15 21.23
CA ASN A 243 13.14 9.05 21.22
C ASN A 243 12.94 8.06 20.04
N ASP A 244 12.42 8.54 18.92
CA ASP A 244 12.24 7.68 17.74
C ASP A 244 13.58 7.20 17.17
N PHE A 245 14.65 7.99 17.28
CA PHE A 245 15.98 7.53 16.91
C PHE A 245 16.41 6.31 17.72
N GLU A 246 16.28 6.37 19.05
CA GLU A 246 16.65 5.26 19.95
C GLU A 246 15.83 4.00 19.66
N ARG A 247 14.53 4.16 19.43
CA ARG A 247 13.62 3.05 19.15
C ARG A 247 14.00 2.32 17.85
N PHE A 248 14.19 3.08 16.78
CA PHE A 248 14.43 2.52 15.45
C PHE A 248 15.90 2.11 15.25
N SER A 249 16.86 2.73 15.94
CA SER A 249 18.24 2.24 15.97
C SER A 249 18.35 0.92 16.75
N TYR A 250 17.60 0.76 17.87
CA TYR A 250 17.48 -0.52 18.55
C TYR A 250 16.91 -1.60 17.61
N PHE A 251 15.79 -1.30 16.95
CA PHE A 251 15.14 -2.23 16.02
C PHE A 251 16.05 -2.61 14.84
N SER A 252 16.74 -1.64 14.27
CA SER A 252 17.72 -1.87 13.19
C SER A 252 18.80 -2.85 13.61
N ARG A 253 19.36 -2.67 14.82
CA ARG A 253 20.35 -3.59 15.41
C ARG A 253 19.76 -4.96 15.66
N ALA A 254 18.61 -5.04 16.32
CA ALA A 254 17.95 -6.29 16.64
C ALA A 254 17.54 -7.10 15.40
N SER A 255 17.18 -6.43 14.31
CA SER A 255 16.91 -7.08 13.02
C SER A 255 18.13 -7.78 12.43
N LEU A 256 19.29 -7.15 12.49
CA LEU A 256 20.55 -7.77 12.03
C LEU A 256 21.00 -8.92 12.95
N ASP A 257 20.93 -8.74 14.27
CA ASP A 257 21.20 -9.81 15.25
C ASP A 257 20.31 -11.02 15.00
N TYR A 258 19.01 -10.81 14.73
CA TYR A 258 18.07 -11.88 14.39
C TYR A 258 18.46 -12.59 13.08
N ILE A 259 18.77 -11.85 12.02
CA ILE A 259 19.14 -12.41 10.71
C ILE A 259 20.37 -13.33 10.86
N VAL A 260 21.39 -12.89 11.58
CA VAL A 260 22.61 -13.68 11.84
C VAL A 260 22.28 -14.89 12.72
N LYS A 261 21.54 -14.71 13.81
CA LYS A 261 21.17 -15.79 14.74
C LYS A 261 20.32 -16.86 14.05
N ALA A 262 19.40 -16.47 13.18
CA ALA A 262 18.58 -17.39 12.39
C ALA A 262 19.36 -18.01 11.20
N GLY A 263 20.65 -17.69 11.02
CA GLY A 263 21.47 -18.22 9.94
C GLY A 263 20.95 -17.85 8.55
N LYS A 264 20.30 -16.68 8.41
CA LYS A 264 19.79 -16.21 7.13
C LYS A 264 20.91 -15.58 6.31
N GLN A 265 20.88 -15.83 5.01
CA GLN A 265 21.83 -15.26 4.05
C GLN A 265 21.04 -14.66 2.87
N PRO A 266 20.31 -13.56 3.07
CA PRO A 266 19.54 -12.95 2.00
C PRO A 266 20.46 -12.40 0.90
N ASP A 267 19.96 -12.38 -0.34
CA ASP A 267 20.65 -11.68 -1.42
C ASP A 267 20.57 -10.16 -1.21
N VAL A 268 19.44 -9.68 -0.69
CA VAL A 268 19.17 -8.25 -0.46
C VAL A 268 18.53 -8.01 0.90
N LEU A 269 19.12 -7.10 1.67
CA LEU A 269 18.46 -6.42 2.78
C LEU A 269 17.84 -5.13 2.23
N HIS A 270 16.52 -5.07 2.23
CA HIS A 270 15.78 -3.92 1.75
C HIS A 270 15.29 -3.09 2.94
N ILE A 271 15.88 -1.92 3.11
CA ILE A 271 15.59 -0.97 4.19
C ILE A 271 14.78 0.21 3.67
N HIS A 272 14.06 0.89 4.57
CA HIS A 272 13.06 1.88 4.19
C HIS A 272 13.15 3.14 5.02
N ASN A 273 13.18 4.29 4.34
CA ASN A 273 13.19 5.63 4.93
C ASN A 273 14.33 5.79 5.97
N TRP A 274 14.25 6.82 6.82
CA TRP A 274 15.27 7.02 7.84
C TRP A 274 15.18 6.01 8.99
N GLU A 275 14.00 5.49 9.29
CA GLU A 275 13.72 4.63 10.44
C GLU A 275 14.57 3.34 10.43
N THR A 276 14.92 2.85 9.26
CA THR A 276 15.78 1.67 9.16
C THR A 276 17.12 1.95 8.50
N SER A 277 17.45 3.20 8.22
CA SER A 277 18.69 3.59 7.55
C SER A 277 19.96 3.25 8.35
N ILE A 278 19.87 3.16 9.69
CA ILE A 278 20.99 2.74 10.56
C ILE A 278 21.41 1.28 10.32
N VAL A 279 20.57 0.45 9.71
CA VAL A 279 20.97 -0.88 9.22
C VAL A 279 22.19 -0.77 8.29
N GLY A 280 22.28 0.27 7.46
CA GLY A 280 23.39 0.47 6.53
C GLY A 280 24.76 0.47 7.22
N PRO A 281 25.10 1.46 8.06
CA PRO A 281 26.38 1.48 8.77
C PRO A 281 26.55 0.28 9.72
N LEU A 282 25.51 -0.19 10.40
CA LEU A 282 25.61 -1.39 11.24
C LEU A 282 26.02 -2.61 10.43
N PHE A 283 25.44 -2.81 9.26
CA PHE A 283 25.77 -3.94 8.39
C PHE A 283 27.26 -3.94 8.01
N TRP A 284 27.77 -2.83 7.49
CA TRP A 284 29.14 -2.78 7.00
C TRP A 284 30.20 -2.78 8.11
N ASP A 285 29.93 -2.08 9.23
CA ASP A 285 30.91 -1.94 10.30
C ASP A 285 30.90 -3.12 11.29
N VAL A 286 29.75 -3.83 11.43
CA VAL A 286 29.59 -4.86 12.48
C VAL A 286 29.23 -6.24 11.92
N PHE A 287 28.31 -6.33 10.95
CA PHE A 287 27.64 -7.60 10.62
C PHE A 287 28.11 -8.28 9.33
N VAL A 288 28.72 -7.56 8.39
CA VAL A 288 29.07 -8.12 7.08
C VAL A 288 29.91 -9.40 7.21
N ASN A 289 30.88 -9.43 8.11
CA ASN A 289 31.77 -10.58 8.33
C ASN A 289 31.18 -11.68 9.23
N GLN A 290 29.88 -11.60 9.55
CA GLN A 290 29.17 -12.59 10.35
C GLN A 290 28.29 -13.51 9.47
N GLY A 291 28.75 -13.83 8.27
CA GLY A 291 28.05 -14.70 7.31
C GLY A 291 27.13 -13.96 6.35
N LEU A 292 27.27 -12.62 6.24
CA LEU A 292 26.47 -11.77 5.35
C LEU A 292 27.27 -11.18 4.18
N GLU A 293 28.46 -11.71 3.89
CA GLU A 293 29.37 -11.20 2.84
C GLU A 293 28.70 -11.18 1.45
N GLY A 294 27.80 -12.13 1.20
CA GLY A 294 27.03 -12.22 -0.05
C GLY A 294 25.80 -11.31 -0.12
N THR A 295 25.46 -10.63 0.98
CA THR A 295 24.28 -9.78 1.08
C THR A 295 24.58 -8.36 0.58
N ARG A 296 23.59 -7.70 0.01
CA ARG A 296 23.68 -6.29 -0.43
C ARG A 296 22.51 -5.50 0.18
N ILE A 297 22.71 -4.19 0.36
CA ILE A 297 21.69 -3.31 0.94
C ILE A 297 21.06 -2.46 -0.14
N MET A 298 19.75 -2.39 -0.13
CA MET A 298 18.97 -1.45 -0.90
C MET A 298 18.12 -0.57 0.02
N LEU A 299 18.15 0.74 -0.18
CA LEU A 299 17.27 1.69 0.50
C LEU A 299 16.14 2.12 -0.44
N THR A 300 14.92 2.16 0.07
CA THR A 300 13.83 2.90 -0.58
C THR A 300 13.35 4.05 0.28
N CYS A 301 13.29 5.25 -0.29
CA CYS A 301 12.76 6.45 0.33
C CYS A 301 11.38 6.76 -0.25
N GLN A 302 10.37 6.82 0.63
CA GLN A 302 9.03 7.31 0.27
C GLN A 302 9.00 8.83 0.18
N SER A 303 9.85 9.51 0.99
CA SER A 303 10.07 10.94 0.99
C SER A 303 11.51 11.24 1.42
N LEU A 304 12.07 12.34 0.94
CA LEU A 304 13.37 12.87 1.39
C LEU A 304 13.22 13.96 2.47
N GLU A 305 12.01 14.33 2.82
CA GLU A 305 11.75 15.39 3.80
C GLU A 305 11.93 14.92 5.24
N SER A 306 11.58 13.67 5.54
CA SER A 306 11.74 13.06 6.86
C SER A 306 13.12 12.38 6.94
N GLN A 307 14.05 12.93 7.76
CA GLN A 307 15.46 12.53 7.73
C GLN A 307 16.03 12.05 9.07
N CYS A 308 15.48 12.48 10.19
CA CYS A 308 16.01 12.30 11.53
C CYS A 308 17.47 12.83 11.66
N VAL A 309 17.59 13.99 12.28
CA VAL A 309 18.89 14.65 12.54
C VAL A 309 19.16 14.62 14.04
N GLU A 310 20.30 14.04 14.45
CA GLU A 310 20.59 13.70 15.84
C GLU A 310 22.05 14.00 16.25
N GLN A 311 22.29 13.96 17.56
CA GLN A 311 23.65 14.09 18.10
C GLN A 311 24.49 12.87 17.73
N PRO A 312 25.77 13.05 17.31
CA PRO A 312 26.65 11.95 16.92
C PRO A 312 26.81 10.87 18.00
N GLU A 313 26.85 11.28 19.27
CA GLU A 313 27.07 10.41 20.42
C GLU A 313 25.97 9.34 20.54
N LYS A 314 24.77 9.61 20.07
CA LYS A 314 23.65 8.64 20.08
C LYS A 314 23.94 7.42 19.22
N LEU A 315 24.83 7.50 18.23
CA LEU A 315 25.24 6.35 17.42
C LEU A 315 25.85 5.23 18.27
N ALA A 316 26.55 5.60 19.36
CA ALA A 316 27.13 4.62 20.29
C ALA A 316 26.06 3.75 20.96
N LEU A 317 24.81 4.19 21.07
CA LEU A 317 23.72 3.41 21.66
C LEU A 317 23.55 2.05 20.95
N CYS A 318 23.62 2.03 19.63
CA CYS A 318 23.50 0.80 18.84
C CYS A 318 24.87 0.16 18.51
N GLY A 319 25.98 0.65 19.07
CA GLY A 319 27.32 0.08 18.92
C GLY A 319 28.08 0.57 17.70
N LEU A 320 27.73 1.73 17.16
CA LEU A 320 28.47 2.41 16.09
C LEU A 320 29.49 3.40 16.68
N ASP A 321 30.59 3.65 15.96
CA ASP A 321 31.60 4.65 16.34
C ASP A 321 31.17 6.06 15.91
N PRO A 322 30.81 6.96 16.85
CA PRO A 322 30.41 8.33 16.52
C PRO A 322 31.51 9.12 15.79
N HIS A 323 32.77 8.97 16.19
CA HIS A 323 33.87 9.75 15.61
C HIS A 323 34.18 9.31 14.17
N GLY A 324 34.17 8.01 13.91
CA GLY A 324 34.39 7.46 12.57
C GLY A 324 33.25 7.79 11.60
N LEU A 325 32.04 7.96 12.09
CA LEU A 325 30.85 8.19 11.27
C LEU A 325 30.46 9.67 11.14
N HIS A 326 30.82 10.54 12.10
CA HIS A 326 30.54 11.97 12.03
C HIS A 326 31.52 12.70 11.10
N ARG A 327 31.43 12.43 9.81
CA ARG A 327 32.25 13.00 8.74
C ARG A 327 31.38 13.41 7.57
N SER A 328 31.80 14.42 6.81
CA SER A 328 31.05 14.96 5.67
C SER A 328 30.79 13.94 4.56
N ASP A 329 31.71 12.99 4.37
CA ASP A 329 31.60 11.87 3.43
C ASP A 329 30.74 10.70 3.96
N ARG A 330 30.29 10.77 5.22
CA ARG A 330 29.49 9.73 5.88
C ARG A 330 28.17 10.27 6.37
N LEU A 331 27.97 10.41 7.70
CA LEU A 331 26.70 10.74 8.31
C LEU A 331 26.53 12.21 8.70
N GLN A 332 27.59 13.02 8.70
CA GLN A 332 27.50 14.42 9.09
C GLN A 332 26.41 15.12 8.25
N ASP A 333 25.49 15.85 8.92
CA ASP A 333 24.45 16.60 8.24
C ASP A 333 25.02 17.70 7.37
N ASN A 334 24.44 17.92 6.19
CA ASN A 334 24.99 18.86 5.20
C ASN A 334 24.85 20.33 5.63
N HIS A 335 23.85 20.68 6.47
CA HIS A 335 23.59 22.03 6.94
C HIS A 335 23.99 22.24 8.40
N LYS A 336 23.75 21.24 9.24
CA LYS A 336 24.04 21.26 10.68
C LYS A 336 25.26 20.38 10.96
N SER A 337 26.46 20.91 10.66
CA SER A 337 27.72 20.14 10.68
C SER A 337 28.06 19.47 12.03
N HIS A 338 27.43 19.90 13.13
CA HIS A 338 27.59 19.30 14.45
C HIS A 338 26.66 18.11 14.70
N LEU A 339 25.76 17.80 13.78
CA LEU A 339 24.79 16.72 13.87
C LEU A 339 25.04 15.64 12.80
N VAL A 340 24.43 14.47 13.00
CA VAL A 340 24.36 13.41 12.01
C VAL A 340 22.96 13.33 11.41
N ASN A 341 22.89 12.97 10.13
CA ASN A 341 21.66 12.76 9.39
C ASN A 341 21.46 11.27 9.10
N VAL A 342 20.40 10.70 9.66
CA VAL A 342 20.16 9.25 9.63
C VAL A 342 19.77 8.77 8.23
N LEU A 343 18.96 9.55 7.49
CA LEU A 343 18.62 9.19 6.12
C LEU A 343 19.84 9.23 5.20
N LYS A 344 20.74 10.20 5.42
CA LYS A 344 22.03 10.26 4.71
C LYS A 344 22.85 8.98 4.94
N ALA A 345 22.84 8.41 6.16
CA ALA A 345 23.48 7.12 6.42
C ALA A 345 22.95 6.02 5.50
N GLY A 346 21.64 5.94 5.33
CA GLY A 346 21.01 5.00 4.39
C GLY A 346 21.47 5.20 2.95
N VAL A 347 21.54 6.46 2.47
CA VAL A 347 22.01 6.78 1.11
C VAL A 347 23.48 6.39 0.92
N VAL A 348 24.33 6.75 1.87
CA VAL A 348 25.80 6.51 1.77
C VAL A 348 26.11 5.02 1.80
N TYR A 349 25.50 4.27 2.71
CA TYR A 349 25.83 2.88 3.01
C TYR A 349 25.04 1.84 2.20
N SER A 350 24.02 2.24 1.45
CA SER A 350 23.30 1.33 0.55
C SER A 350 24.02 1.16 -0.80
N ASN A 351 23.91 -0.01 -1.39
CA ASN A 351 24.42 -0.32 -2.73
C ASN A 351 23.58 0.33 -3.84
N LYS A 352 22.25 0.43 -3.64
CA LYS A 352 21.30 1.17 -4.47
C LYS A 352 20.30 1.90 -3.59
N VAL A 353 19.78 3.01 -4.11
CA VAL A 353 18.76 3.83 -3.47
C VAL A 353 17.64 4.05 -4.44
N ILE A 354 16.43 3.65 -4.07
CA ILE A 354 15.21 3.93 -4.83
C ILE A 354 14.49 5.09 -4.17
N ILE A 355 14.11 6.07 -4.95
CA ILE A 355 13.27 7.18 -4.51
C ILE A 355 11.91 7.03 -5.19
N MET A 356 10.87 6.95 -4.37
CA MET A 356 9.51 6.80 -4.87
C MET A 356 8.99 8.15 -5.36
N SER A 357 8.73 8.26 -6.63
CA SER A 357 8.09 9.44 -7.23
C SER A 357 7.39 9.06 -8.52
N SER A 358 6.18 9.59 -8.70
CA SER A 358 5.39 9.42 -9.91
C SER A 358 5.83 10.38 -11.02
N MET A 359 6.31 11.57 -10.66
CA MET A 359 6.42 12.69 -11.59
C MET A 359 7.82 13.26 -11.74
N GLN A 360 8.68 13.08 -10.74
CA GLN A 360 10.00 13.70 -10.75
C GLN A 360 11.01 12.80 -11.48
N THR A 361 11.88 13.42 -12.23
CA THR A 361 13.07 12.77 -12.79
C THR A 361 14.19 12.74 -11.74
N LYS A 362 15.16 11.86 -11.94
CA LYS A 362 16.34 11.77 -11.09
C LYS A 362 17.07 13.12 -10.96
N GLY A 363 17.23 13.83 -12.08
CA GLY A 363 17.85 15.17 -12.08
C GLY A 363 17.06 16.20 -11.27
N GLN A 364 15.73 16.20 -11.35
CA GLN A 364 14.88 17.08 -10.56
C GLN A 364 15.00 16.79 -9.06
N ILE A 365 15.03 15.52 -8.68
CA ILE A 365 15.21 15.09 -7.28
C ILE A 365 16.56 15.53 -6.73
N ILE A 366 17.66 15.30 -7.47
CA ILE A 366 19.00 15.67 -7.05
C ILE A 366 19.13 17.19 -6.86
N ASN A 367 18.54 17.98 -7.76
CA ASN A 367 18.65 19.44 -7.76
C ASN A 367 17.61 20.14 -6.86
N ALA A 368 16.71 19.40 -6.23
CA ALA A 368 15.72 19.99 -5.33
C ALA A 368 16.38 20.40 -4.00
N THR A 369 16.45 21.71 -3.75
CA THR A 369 17.10 22.27 -2.54
C THR A 369 16.28 22.12 -1.26
N ILE A 370 15.03 21.72 -1.38
CA ILE A 370 14.08 21.67 -0.28
C ILE A 370 14.43 20.63 0.80
N HIS A 371 15.10 19.54 0.42
CA HIS A 371 15.42 18.45 1.34
C HIS A 371 16.84 18.52 1.94
N GLY A 372 17.73 19.37 1.42
CA GLY A 372 19.10 19.56 1.96
C GLY A 372 20.06 18.37 1.79
N LEU A 373 19.70 17.39 0.96
CA LEU A 373 20.53 16.21 0.66
C LEU A 373 21.24 16.31 -0.70
N GLU A 374 21.14 17.42 -1.42
CA GLU A 374 21.65 17.61 -2.78
C GLU A 374 23.13 17.26 -2.91
N PRO A 375 24.04 17.68 -1.98
CA PRO A 375 25.44 17.31 -2.08
C PRO A 375 25.65 15.79 -1.97
N THR A 376 24.88 15.14 -1.08
CA THR A 376 24.96 13.69 -0.89
C THR A 376 24.40 12.94 -2.10
N LEU A 377 23.23 13.34 -2.60
CA LEU A 377 22.60 12.72 -3.76
C LEU A 377 23.43 12.91 -5.04
N THR A 378 24.09 14.07 -5.19
CA THR A 378 24.98 14.36 -6.32
C THR A 378 26.19 13.42 -6.32
N ILE A 379 26.84 13.23 -5.16
CA ILE A 379 27.97 12.32 -5.02
C ILE A 379 27.57 10.87 -5.33
N HIS A 380 26.38 10.48 -4.89
CA HIS A 380 25.87 9.10 -5.00
C HIS A 380 24.88 8.89 -6.16
N LYS A 381 24.85 9.79 -7.15
CA LYS A 381 23.89 9.76 -8.27
C LYS A 381 23.79 8.41 -8.99
N ASP A 382 24.91 7.68 -9.10
CA ASP A 382 24.94 6.38 -9.79
C ASP A 382 24.23 5.26 -9.02
N LYS A 383 24.00 5.44 -7.71
CA LYS A 383 23.18 4.55 -6.89
C LYS A 383 21.69 4.84 -7.00
N LEU A 384 21.30 6.05 -7.42
CA LEU A 384 19.91 6.50 -7.41
C LEU A 384 19.12 5.94 -8.57
N VAL A 385 17.93 5.46 -8.25
CA VAL A 385 16.90 5.03 -9.20
C VAL A 385 15.58 5.65 -8.76
N VAL A 386 14.77 6.12 -9.69
CA VAL A 386 13.42 6.62 -9.40
C VAL A 386 12.42 5.55 -9.83
N ALA A 387 11.47 5.24 -8.97
CA ALA A 387 10.41 4.29 -9.25
C ALA A 387 9.03 4.91 -8.98
N PRO A 388 8.04 4.67 -9.85
CA PRO A 388 6.67 5.07 -9.56
C PRO A 388 6.08 4.16 -8.49
N PRO A 389 5.11 4.62 -7.68
CA PRO A 389 4.35 3.76 -6.80
C PRO A 389 3.54 2.76 -7.61
N GLY A 390 3.41 1.54 -7.08
CA GLY A 390 2.47 0.57 -7.62
C GLY A 390 1.05 0.84 -7.13
N PHE A 391 0.09 0.21 -7.78
CA PHE A 391 -1.32 0.34 -7.51
C PHE A 391 -1.96 -1.02 -7.21
N ASP A 392 -2.82 -1.10 -6.20
CA ASP A 392 -3.57 -2.33 -5.91
C ASP A 392 -4.83 -2.42 -6.76
N SER A 393 -4.69 -3.01 -7.94
CA SER A 393 -5.79 -3.24 -8.87
C SER A 393 -6.81 -4.27 -8.36
N SER A 394 -6.52 -5.03 -7.32
CA SER A 394 -7.51 -5.98 -6.75
C SER A 394 -8.55 -5.28 -5.87
N ALA A 395 -8.14 -4.21 -5.19
CA ALA A 395 -9.03 -3.41 -4.35
C ALA A 395 -9.79 -2.32 -5.15
N TRP A 396 -9.16 -1.80 -6.21
CA TRP A 396 -9.67 -0.66 -6.98
C TRP A 396 -9.84 -1.04 -8.46
N ASP A 397 -10.87 -1.85 -8.76
CA ASP A 397 -11.20 -2.26 -10.12
C ASP A 397 -12.72 -2.16 -10.37
N PRO A 398 -13.18 -1.23 -11.23
CA PRO A 398 -14.61 -1.05 -11.48
C PRO A 398 -15.29 -2.27 -12.13
N SER A 399 -14.53 -3.23 -12.66
CA SER A 399 -15.08 -4.44 -13.27
C SER A 399 -15.56 -5.48 -12.26
N VAL A 400 -15.03 -5.43 -11.04
CA VAL A 400 -15.35 -6.39 -9.95
C VAL A 400 -15.66 -5.70 -8.62
N ASP A 401 -15.80 -4.39 -8.62
CA ASP A 401 -16.02 -3.57 -7.44
C ASP A 401 -17.41 -3.81 -6.84
N LYS A 402 -17.45 -4.26 -5.59
CA LYS A 402 -18.66 -4.60 -4.85
C LYS A 402 -19.48 -3.38 -4.37
N PHE A 403 -18.87 -2.21 -4.34
CA PHE A 403 -19.51 -0.97 -3.90
C PHE A 403 -20.29 -0.27 -5.02
N LEU A 404 -20.11 -0.70 -6.27
CA LEU A 404 -20.77 -0.07 -7.40
C LEU A 404 -22.16 -0.65 -7.67
N PRO A 405 -23.14 0.18 -8.04
CA PRO A 405 -24.48 -0.29 -8.43
C PRO A 405 -24.44 -1.12 -9.73
N GLN A 406 -23.47 -0.84 -10.60
CA GLN A 406 -23.22 -1.57 -11.83
C GLN A 406 -21.73 -1.52 -12.18
N ASN A 407 -21.11 -2.69 -12.34
CA ASN A 407 -19.72 -2.82 -12.74
C ASN A 407 -19.52 -2.44 -14.21
N TYR A 408 -18.31 -1.99 -14.55
CA TYR A 408 -17.92 -1.61 -15.91
C TYR A 408 -16.41 -1.80 -16.13
N SER A 409 -16.01 -1.76 -17.40
CA SER A 409 -14.62 -1.87 -17.82
C SER A 409 -14.33 -0.92 -18.98
N ALA A 410 -13.06 -0.84 -19.38
CA ALA A 410 -12.64 -0.09 -20.57
C ALA A 410 -13.38 -0.53 -21.86
N ASP A 411 -13.73 -1.82 -21.97
CA ASP A 411 -14.44 -2.38 -23.11
C ASP A 411 -15.96 -2.14 -23.04
N ASN A 412 -16.50 -1.88 -21.85
CA ASN A 412 -17.94 -1.66 -21.63
C ASN A 412 -18.18 -0.60 -20.55
N MET A 413 -18.28 0.65 -20.97
CA MET A 413 -18.47 1.83 -20.10
C MET A 413 -19.91 2.07 -19.63
N LYS A 414 -20.89 1.23 -19.98
CA LYS A 414 -22.31 1.45 -19.65
C LYS A 414 -22.57 1.58 -18.15
N GLY A 415 -21.86 0.82 -17.33
CA GLY A 415 -21.99 0.88 -15.87
C GLY A 415 -21.53 2.22 -15.27
N LYS A 416 -20.58 2.93 -15.90
CA LYS A 416 -20.11 4.24 -15.42
C LYS A 416 -21.25 5.27 -15.40
N SER A 417 -22.10 5.29 -16.42
CA SER A 417 -23.27 6.18 -16.45
C SER A 417 -24.27 5.85 -15.33
N ALA A 418 -24.48 4.56 -15.03
CA ALA A 418 -25.32 4.14 -13.90
C ALA A 418 -24.72 4.57 -12.55
N CYS A 419 -23.41 4.47 -12.38
CA CYS A 419 -22.71 4.96 -11.19
C CYS A 419 -22.84 6.48 -11.01
N LYS A 420 -22.77 7.24 -12.11
CA LYS A 420 -22.97 8.70 -12.09
C LYS A 420 -24.38 9.06 -11.61
N VAL A 421 -25.42 8.44 -12.17
CA VAL A 421 -26.81 8.65 -11.73
C VAL A 421 -26.98 8.27 -10.26
N SER A 422 -26.44 7.13 -9.84
CA SER A 422 -26.49 6.68 -8.46
C SER A 422 -25.81 7.66 -7.49
N LEU A 423 -24.66 8.22 -7.88
CA LEU A 423 -23.96 9.25 -7.10
C LEU A 423 -24.81 10.52 -6.96
N GLN A 424 -25.39 10.99 -8.05
CA GLN A 424 -26.28 12.16 -8.05
C GLN A 424 -27.47 11.95 -7.12
N GLN A 425 -28.13 10.81 -7.20
CA GLN A 425 -29.26 10.45 -6.34
C GLN A 425 -28.85 10.35 -4.87
N HIS A 426 -27.72 9.71 -4.59
CA HIS A 426 -27.20 9.57 -3.21
C HIS A 426 -26.93 10.91 -2.56
N LEU A 427 -26.40 11.86 -3.32
CA LEU A 427 -26.03 13.20 -2.85
C LEU A 427 -27.16 14.23 -2.98
N GLY A 428 -28.34 13.86 -3.50
CA GLY A 428 -29.45 14.79 -3.76
C GLY A 428 -29.09 15.89 -4.76
N LEU A 429 -28.27 15.54 -5.77
CA LEU A 429 -27.89 16.43 -6.86
C LEU A 429 -28.84 16.27 -8.06
N GLN A 430 -28.92 17.29 -8.92
CA GLN A 430 -29.81 17.23 -10.09
C GLN A 430 -29.27 16.27 -11.16
N GLU A 431 -30.15 15.44 -11.73
CA GLU A 431 -29.80 14.46 -12.76
C GLU A 431 -29.77 15.07 -14.17
N GLN A 432 -29.15 16.24 -14.35
CA GLN A 432 -29.05 16.89 -15.66
C GLN A 432 -27.63 16.76 -16.23
N ALA A 433 -27.50 16.17 -17.40
CA ALA A 433 -26.22 15.95 -18.08
C ALA A 433 -25.43 17.23 -18.43
N SER A 434 -26.11 18.39 -18.49
CA SER A 434 -25.51 19.68 -18.86
C SER A 434 -24.97 20.46 -17.67
N ILE A 435 -25.27 20.06 -16.43
CA ILE A 435 -24.84 20.75 -15.21
C ILE A 435 -23.51 20.16 -14.73
N ILE A 436 -22.59 21.03 -14.33
CA ILE A 436 -21.33 20.65 -13.68
C ILE A 436 -21.62 20.49 -12.19
N LEU A 437 -21.33 19.32 -11.66
CA LEU A 437 -21.51 18.97 -10.26
C LEU A 437 -20.14 18.88 -9.59
N PHE A 438 -20.01 19.46 -8.40
CA PHE A 438 -18.82 19.42 -7.59
C PHE A 438 -19.05 18.59 -6.33
N VAL A 439 -18.18 17.62 -6.09
CA VAL A 439 -18.19 16.81 -4.88
C VAL A 439 -16.83 16.93 -4.21
N PHE A 440 -16.80 17.45 -2.99
CA PHE A 440 -15.62 17.53 -2.16
C PHE A 440 -15.71 16.45 -1.07
N MET A 441 -14.75 15.54 -1.04
CA MET A 441 -14.68 14.52 0.00
C MET A 441 -13.34 14.61 0.73
N GLY A 442 -13.37 14.67 2.05
CA GLY A 442 -12.18 14.67 2.86
C GLY A 442 -12.48 14.47 4.34
N SER A 443 -11.55 13.86 5.07
CA SER A 443 -11.55 13.86 6.52
C SER A 443 -10.18 14.38 6.97
N GLY A 444 -10.12 15.60 7.45
CA GLY A 444 -8.90 16.18 8.01
C GLY A 444 -8.73 15.76 9.46
N GLN A 445 -7.61 15.12 9.80
CA GLN A 445 -7.20 14.96 11.21
C GLN A 445 -6.52 16.22 11.76
N THR A 446 -6.23 17.20 10.91
CA THR A 446 -5.63 18.47 11.31
C THR A 446 -6.70 19.54 11.48
N PRO A 447 -6.75 20.26 12.61
CA PRO A 447 -7.75 21.31 12.88
C PRO A 447 -7.85 22.37 11.77
N GLY A 448 -6.72 22.74 11.15
CA GLY A 448 -6.69 23.74 10.07
C GLY A 448 -7.37 23.30 8.77
N LEU A 449 -7.38 22.00 8.47
CA LEU A 449 -8.03 21.48 7.25
C LEU A 449 -9.55 21.47 7.40
N ASN A 450 -10.06 21.15 8.58
CA ASN A 450 -11.51 21.19 8.85
C ASN A 450 -12.03 22.63 8.75
N THR A 451 -11.31 23.60 9.31
CA THR A 451 -11.67 25.01 9.21
C THR A 451 -11.65 25.53 7.76
N ALA A 452 -10.69 25.08 6.95
CA ALA A 452 -10.64 25.41 5.53
C ALA A 452 -11.82 24.79 4.75
N MET A 453 -12.18 23.53 5.05
CA MET A 453 -13.32 22.86 4.44
C MET A 453 -14.64 23.53 4.81
N GLU A 454 -14.83 23.92 6.08
CA GLU A 454 -16.00 24.67 6.55
C GLU A 454 -16.10 26.03 5.84
N TYR A 455 -14.99 26.74 5.68
CA TYR A 455 -14.94 28.00 4.93
C TYR A 455 -15.33 27.81 3.46
N PHE A 456 -14.79 26.79 2.79
CA PHE A 456 -15.15 26.48 1.40
C PHE A 456 -16.62 26.02 1.28
N GLU A 457 -17.14 25.29 2.27
CA GLU A 457 -18.54 24.89 2.29
C GLU A 457 -19.48 26.11 2.36
N GLU A 458 -19.14 27.13 3.16
CA GLU A 458 -19.93 28.38 3.23
C GLU A 458 -19.82 29.20 1.95
N GLU A 459 -18.63 29.32 1.36
CA GLU A 459 -18.37 30.13 0.16
C GLU A 459 -18.91 29.51 -1.13
N LEU A 460 -18.89 28.17 -1.25
CA LEU A 460 -19.23 27.42 -2.46
C LEU A 460 -20.58 26.70 -2.35
N LYS A 461 -21.40 27.03 -1.36
CA LYS A 461 -22.70 26.40 -1.15
C LYS A 461 -23.65 26.72 -2.30
N ASP A 462 -23.85 25.74 -3.18
CA ASP A 462 -24.70 25.81 -4.35
C ASP A 462 -25.51 24.50 -4.49
N GLU A 463 -26.59 24.53 -5.31
CA GLU A 463 -27.41 23.36 -5.62
C GLU A 463 -26.58 22.23 -6.25
N ASN A 464 -25.49 22.56 -6.90
CA ASN A 464 -24.61 21.65 -7.65
C ASN A 464 -23.34 21.24 -6.91
N THR A 465 -23.18 21.66 -5.65
CA THR A 465 -21.99 21.40 -4.85
C THR A 465 -22.32 20.61 -3.59
N ARG A 466 -21.51 19.62 -3.25
CA ARG A 466 -21.63 18.82 -2.02
C ARG A 466 -20.29 18.69 -1.34
N PHE A 467 -20.31 18.83 0.00
CA PHE A 467 -19.16 18.61 0.88
C PHE A 467 -19.41 17.40 1.75
N LEU A 468 -18.46 16.48 1.76
CA LEU A 468 -18.49 15.23 2.49
C LEU A 468 -17.39 15.24 3.54
N ASN A 469 -17.70 15.64 4.74
CA ASN A 469 -16.75 15.87 5.83
C ASN A 469 -16.30 14.59 6.55
N LYS A 470 -16.79 13.42 6.08
CA LYS A 470 -16.37 12.12 6.60
C LYS A 470 -15.99 11.22 5.43
N TYR A 471 -14.88 10.49 5.61
CA TYR A 471 -14.52 9.44 4.68
C TYR A 471 -15.48 8.25 4.85
N ASP A 472 -16.05 7.84 3.76
CA ASP A 472 -16.82 6.60 3.63
C ASP A 472 -16.26 5.83 2.43
N GLU A 473 -15.83 4.58 2.66
CA GLU A 473 -15.15 3.78 1.64
C GLU A 473 -16.07 3.49 0.44
N ALA A 474 -17.31 3.07 0.70
CA ALA A 474 -18.26 2.76 -0.37
C ALA A 474 -18.58 4.00 -1.22
N LEU A 475 -18.74 5.15 -0.55
CA LEU A 475 -18.97 6.42 -1.22
C LEU A 475 -17.73 6.88 -1.99
N ALA A 476 -16.53 6.64 -1.51
CA ALA A 476 -15.28 6.95 -2.23
C ALA A 476 -15.19 6.19 -3.56
N HIS A 477 -15.52 4.90 -3.56
CA HIS A 477 -15.62 4.10 -4.79
C HIS A 477 -16.67 4.66 -5.75
N LEU A 478 -17.85 5.02 -5.23
CA LEU A 478 -18.93 5.59 -6.04
C LEU A 478 -18.57 6.98 -6.60
N VAL A 479 -17.87 7.82 -5.83
CA VAL A 479 -17.38 9.13 -6.29
C VAL A 479 -16.39 8.96 -7.45
N LEU A 480 -15.42 8.04 -7.34
CA LEU A 480 -14.48 7.74 -8.42
C LEU A 480 -15.21 7.23 -9.67
N ALA A 481 -16.18 6.31 -9.50
CA ALA A 481 -16.91 5.71 -10.60
C ALA A 481 -17.90 6.70 -11.28
N GLY A 482 -18.51 7.59 -10.50
CA GLY A 482 -19.49 8.57 -11.00
C GLY A 482 -18.89 9.86 -11.53
N SER A 483 -17.60 10.14 -11.26
CA SER A 483 -16.93 11.37 -11.69
C SER A 483 -16.38 11.25 -13.11
N ASP A 484 -16.42 12.37 -13.85
CA ASP A 484 -15.76 12.52 -15.16
C ASP A 484 -14.35 13.12 -15.00
N ILE A 485 -14.20 14.02 -14.02
CA ILE A 485 -12.94 14.72 -13.71
C ILE A 485 -12.66 14.56 -12.21
N MET A 486 -11.40 14.29 -11.88
CA MET A 486 -10.91 14.25 -10.51
C MET A 486 -9.84 15.32 -10.32
N LEU A 487 -10.09 16.28 -9.44
CA LEU A 487 -9.12 17.32 -9.12
C LEU A 487 -8.10 16.76 -8.11
N CYS A 488 -6.83 16.79 -8.50
CA CYS A 488 -5.74 16.22 -7.70
C CYS A 488 -4.81 17.34 -7.22
N PRO A 489 -4.52 17.43 -5.92
CA PRO A 489 -3.52 18.38 -5.40
C PRO A 489 -2.11 18.09 -5.91
N SER A 490 -1.77 16.82 -6.07
CA SER A 490 -0.50 16.34 -6.57
C SER A 490 -0.66 15.02 -7.32
N PHE A 491 0.18 14.79 -8.34
CA PHE A 491 0.34 13.46 -8.95
C PHE A 491 1.33 12.57 -8.16
N ASP A 492 2.10 13.14 -7.25
CA ASP A 492 3.01 12.42 -6.36
C ASP A 492 2.35 11.99 -5.02
N ASP A 493 1.01 11.92 -4.99
CA ASP A 493 0.28 11.39 -3.85
C ASP A 493 0.46 9.86 -3.75
N THR A 494 1.39 9.45 -2.90
CA THR A 494 1.72 8.04 -2.67
C THR A 494 0.80 7.35 -1.66
N VAL A 495 0.03 8.11 -0.89
CA VAL A 495 -0.86 7.58 0.17
C VAL A 495 -2.24 7.27 -0.40
N LEU A 496 -2.96 8.28 -0.87
CA LEU A 496 -4.32 8.13 -1.36
C LEU A 496 -4.36 7.64 -2.80
N GLN A 497 -3.30 7.87 -3.57
CA GLN A 497 -3.17 7.46 -4.98
C GLN A 497 -4.35 7.90 -5.85
N VAL A 498 -4.92 9.08 -5.55
CA VAL A 498 -6.11 9.61 -6.22
C VAL A 498 -5.97 9.64 -7.74
N PRO A 499 -4.84 10.08 -8.34
CA PRO A 499 -4.68 10.07 -9.79
C PRO A 499 -4.76 8.67 -10.41
N LEU A 500 -4.15 7.66 -9.77
CA LEU A 500 -4.17 6.27 -10.24
C LEU A 500 -5.57 5.67 -10.16
N LYS A 501 -6.26 5.90 -9.04
CA LYS A 501 -7.65 5.49 -8.84
C LYS A 501 -8.57 6.16 -9.86
N ALA A 502 -8.41 7.47 -10.09
CA ALA A 502 -9.18 8.21 -11.07
C ALA A 502 -9.03 7.61 -12.47
N MET A 503 -7.79 7.39 -12.94
CA MET A 503 -7.53 6.77 -14.24
C MET A 503 -8.16 5.38 -14.34
N ARG A 504 -8.03 4.54 -13.30
CA ARG A 504 -8.60 3.19 -13.30
C ARG A 504 -10.12 3.18 -13.36
N TYR A 505 -10.79 4.18 -12.73
CA TYR A 505 -12.24 4.34 -12.74
C TYR A 505 -12.76 5.20 -13.90
N GLY A 506 -11.90 5.56 -14.84
CA GLY A 506 -12.28 6.33 -16.01
C GLY A 506 -12.68 7.77 -15.69
N ALA A 507 -12.07 8.38 -14.67
CA ALA A 507 -12.12 9.81 -14.42
C ALA A 507 -10.78 10.45 -14.82
N MET A 508 -10.83 11.64 -15.44
CA MET A 508 -9.62 12.35 -15.83
C MET A 508 -8.99 13.07 -14.64
N PRO A 509 -7.77 12.70 -14.23
CA PRO A 509 -7.08 13.44 -13.16
C PRO A 509 -6.55 14.78 -13.70
N ILE A 510 -6.84 15.86 -12.97
CA ILE A 510 -6.37 17.23 -13.30
C ILE A 510 -5.65 17.80 -12.09
N LEU A 511 -4.47 18.36 -12.30
CA LEU A 511 -3.68 19.01 -11.26
C LEU A 511 -4.22 20.42 -10.96
N LEU A 512 -4.45 20.71 -9.67
CA LEU A 512 -4.97 22.01 -9.24
C LEU A 512 -3.97 23.17 -9.40
N ASN A 513 -2.66 22.88 -9.40
CA ASN A 513 -1.59 23.90 -9.45
C ASN A 513 -0.88 23.92 -10.80
N SER A 514 -1.55 24.36 -11.88
CA SER A 514 -0.88 24.58 -13.17
C SER A 514 -0.26 25.98 -13.34
N THR A 515 -0.45 26.94 -12.40
CA THR A 515 -0.17 28.34 -12.63
C THR A 515 1.20 28.84 -12.19
N ASP A 516 1.96 28.12 -11.34
CA ASP A 516 3.15 28.72 -10.68
C ASP A 516 4.48 28.00 -10.86
N ARG A 517 4.58 26.99 -11.71
CA ARG A 517 5.90 26.47 -12.05
C ARG A 517 6.31 26.91 -13.47
N LYS A 518 6.86 28.11 -13.57
CA LYS A 518 7.98 28.37 -14.47
C LYS A 518 9.15 27.46 -14.04
N SER A 519 8.95 26.16 -14.08
CA SER A 519 10.05 25.21 -14.18
C SER A 519 10.69 25.51 -15.52
N GLY A 520 11.83 26.19 -15.49
CA GLY A 520 12.62 26.45 -16.65
C GLY A 520 12.70 25.17 -17.47
N HIS A 521 12.54 25.32 -18.78
CA HIS A 521 12.83 24.29 -19.75
C HIS A 521 14.30 23.88 -19.62
N PHE A 522 14.66 23.17 -18.55
CA PHE A 522 15.77 22.25 -18.61
C PHE A 522 15.23 21.05 -19.38
N VAL A 523 15.52 21.06 -20.67
CA VAL A 523 15.50 19.87 -21.50
C VAL A 523 16.61 18.98 -20.96
N ASP A 524 16.30 18.26 -19.88
CA ASP A 524 17.15 17.20 -19.37
C ASP A 524 17.10 16.09 -20.41
N ARG A 525 18.18 15.96 -21.16
CA ARG A 525 18.35 14.91 -22.18
C ARG A 525 18.52 13.53 -21.56
N ASP A 526 18.48 13.43 -20.24
CA ASP A 526 18.47 12.18 -19.51
C ASP A 526 17.03 11.62 -19.52
N LEU A 527 16.78 10.78 -20.51
CA LEU A 527 15.54 10.03 -20.78
C LEU A 527 15.19 8.98 -19.67
N GLU A 528 15.60 9.19 -18.43
CA GLU A 528 15.36 8.26 -17.30
C GLU A 528 14.12 8.62 -16.46
N GLY A 529 13.04 9.03 -17.09
CA GLY A 529 11.73 9.10 -16.45
C GLY A 529 11.02 7.74 -16.52
N SER A 530 10.19 7.39 -15.50
CA SER A 530 9.34 6.22 -15.56
C SER A 530 8.34 6.31 -16.72
N LYS A 531 7.92 5.17 -17.28
CA LYS A 531 6.88 5.11 -18.31
C LYS A 531 5.59 5.76 -17.82
N PHE A 532 5.28 5.57 -16.53
CA PHE A 532 4.16 6.24 -15.86
C PHE A 532 4.29 7.76 -15.93
N SER A 533 5.43 8.31 -15.50
CA SER A 533 5.68 9.77 -15.55
C SER A 533 5.53 10.33 -16.97
N GLY A 534 6.08 9.64 -17.98
CA GLY A 534 5.93 10.02 -19.38
C GLY A 534 4.47 10.05 -19.81
N TYR A 535 3.73 8.98 -19.56
CA TYR A 535 2.31 8.89 -19.90
C TYR A 535 1.47 10.00 -19.25
N VAL A 536 1.66 10.24 -17.95
CA VAL A 536 0.92 11.28 -17.21
C VAL A 536 1.28 12.68 -17.72
N LYS A 537 2.58 12.96 -17.96
CA LYS A 537 3.03 14.24 -18.51
C LYS A 537 2.41 14.53 -19.86
N ASP A 538 2.40 13.56 -20.75
CA ASP A 538 1.89 13.72 -22.13
C ASP A 538 0.37 13.90 -22.17
N ASN A 539 -0.36 13.31 -21.23
CA ASN A 539 -1.82 13.23 -21.30
C ASN A 539 -2.58 14.11 -20.29
N PHE A 540 -1.98 14.46 -19.12
CA PHE A 540 -2.76 15.04 -18.01
C PHE A 540 -2.15 16.29 -17.35
N THR A 541 -0.83 16.54 -17.40
CA THR A 541 -0.20 17.59 -16.57
C THR A 541 -0.44 19.03 -17.02
N ASN A 542 -0.76 19.26 -18.27
CA ASN A 542 -0.87 20.61 -18.85
C ASN A 542 -2.27 20.93 -19.35
N ILE A 543 -3.29 20.26 -18.85
CA ILE A 543 -4.68 20.49 -19.24
C ILE A 543 -5.34 21.40 -18.21
N PRO A 544 -5.66 22.66 -18.53
CA PRO A 544 -6.48 23.52 -17.67
C PRO A 544 -7.86 22.90 -17.47
N LEU A 545 -8.45 23.09 -16.29
CA LEU A 545 -9.79 22.59 -15.98
C LEU A 545 -10.84 23.07 -17.00
N SER A 546 -10.76 24.34 -17.44
CA SER A 546 -11.65 24.89 -18.47
C SER A 546 -11.55 24.11 -19.79
N GLN A 547 -10.35 23.80 -20.25
CA GLN A 547 -10.13 23.03 -21.46
C GLN A 547 -10.67 21.59 -21.33
N ALA A 548 -10.50 20.96 -20.15
CA ALA A 548 -11.04 19.63 -19.90
C ALA A 548 -12.57 19.62 -19.95
N ILE A 549 -13.20 20.62 -19.33
CA ILE A 549 -14.66 20.79 -19.39
C ILE A 549 -15.16 21.04 -20.83
N ASP A 550 -14.45 21.86 -21.59
CA ASP A 550 -14.78 22.13 -22.99
C ASP A 550 -14.62 20.85 -23.85
N GLU A 551 -13.56 20.06 -23.63
CA GLU A 551 -13.36 18.80 -24.35
C GLU A 551 -14.44 17.78 -24.00
N LEU A 552 -14.82 17.65 -22.72
CA LEU A 552 -15.90 16.78 -22.27
C LEU A 552 -17.24 17.14 -22.94
N LYS A 553 -17.56 18.43 -23.01
CA LYS A 553 -18.84 18.91 -23.59
C LYS A 553 -18.88 18.85 -25.11
N ASN A 554 -17.81 19.26 -25.78
CA ASN A 554 -17.80 19.50 -27.21
C ASN A 554 -17.21 18.36 -28.04
N ASN A 555 -16.40 17.47 -27.42
CA ASN A 555 -15.70 16.36 -28.08
C ASN A 555 -15.80 15.04 -27.29
N PRO A 556 -16.99 14.54 -26.99
CA PRO A 556 -17.16 13.36 -26.12
C PRO A 556 -16.43 12.11 -26.65
N SER A 557 -16.40 11.90 -27.97
CA SER A 557 -15.70 10.74 -28.55
C SER A 557 -14.18 10.78 -28.36
N LYS A 558 -13.58 11.98 -28.34
CA LYS A 558 -12.15 12.14 -28.05
C LYS A 558 -11.87 11.95 -26.56
N TRP A 559 -12.78 12.46 -25.72
CA TRP A 559 -12.77 12.25 -24.28
C TRP A 559 -12.81 10.77 -23.92
N ASP A 560 -13.80 10.05 -24.45
CA ASP A 560 -13.96 8.61 -24.19
C ASP A 560 -12.71 7.80 -24.58
N LYS A 561 -12.08 8.14 -25.72
CA LYS A 561 -10.83 7.47 -26.13
C LYS A 561 -9.69 7.68 -25.13
N LYS A 562 -9.52 8.89 -24.58
CA LYS A 562 -8.51 9.18 -23.56
C LYS A 562 -8.77 8.40 -22.26
N ILE A 563 -10.04 8.37 -21.85
CA ILE A 563 -10.46 7.65 -20.64
C ILE A 563 -10.23 6.14 -20.79
N VAL A 564 -10.65 5.55 -21.90
CA VAL A 564 -10.45 4.13 -22.19
C VAL A 564 -8.96 3.79 -22.26
N ASP A 565 -8.14 4.62 -22.90
CA ASP A 565 -6.69 4.42 -22.93
C ASP A 565 -6.08 4.45 -21.51
N ALA A 566 -6.50 5.39 -20.66
CA ALA A 566 -6.06 5.47 -19.27
C ALA A 566 -6.45 4.24 -18.44
N MET A 567 -7.68 3.74 -18.59
CA MET A 567 -8.17 2.56 -17.89
C MET A 567 -7.43 1.27 -18.29
N THR A 568 -6.88 1.20 -19.50
CA THR A 568 -6.15 0.02 -20.00
C THR A 568 -4.68 -0.02 -19.57
N LYS A 569 -4.14 1.06 -19.02
CA LYS A 569 -2.74 1.08 -18.55
C LYS A 569 -2.59 0.24 -17.29
N ASP A 570 -1.53 -0.55 -17.27
CA ASP A 570 -1.16 -1.33 -16.09
C ASP A 570 -0.18 -0.55 -15.21
N PHE A 571 -0.69 -0.02 -14.11
CA PHE A 571 0.08 0.65 -13.06
C PHE A 571 0.12 -0.19 -11.77
N SER A 572 -0.17 -1.48 -11.86
CA SER A 572 -0.15 -2.39 -10.72
C SER A 572 1.25 -2.55 -10.12
N TRP A 573 1.31 -3.09 -8.92
CA TRP A 573 2.59 -3.46 -8.28
C TRP A 573 3.41 -4.42 -9.13
N ASP A 574 2.77 -5.28 -9.92
CA ASP A 574 3.44 -6.27 -10.78
C ASP A 574 4.11 -5.67 -12.02
N ALA A 575 3.73 -4.44 -12.38
CA ALA A 575 4.22 -3.73 -13.55
C ALA A 575 5.56 -3.00 -13.29
N GLU A 576 5.70 -1.78 -13.77
CA GLU A 576 6.95 -1.01 -13.80
C GLU A 576 7.63 -0.90 -12.42
N CYS A 577 6.86 -0.72 -11.35
CA CYS A 577 7.43 -0.62 -10.00
C CYS A 577 8.27 -1.85 -9.64
N CYS A 578 7.69 -3.05 -9.77
CA CYS A 578 8.38 -4.30 -9.46
C CYS A 578 9.57 -4.55 -10.41
N ASP A 579 9.42 -4.26 -11.71
CA ASP A 579 10.49 -4.47 -12.69
C ASP A 579 11.73 -3.60 -12.41
N ILE A 580 11.52 -2.35 -11.98
CA ILE A 580 12.61 -1.46 -11.56
C ILE A 580 13.32 -2.04 -10.33
N HIS A 581 12.58 -2.54 -9.34
CA HIS A 581 13.18 -3.15 -8.14
C HIS A 581 13.99 -4.41 -8.47
N ILE A 582 13.45 -5.30 -9.28
CA ILE A 582 14.17 -6.50 -9.73
C ILE A 582 15.44 -6.13 -10.50
N SER A 583 15.37 -5.13 -11.37
CA SER A 583 16.53 -4.63 -12.10
C SER A 583 17.60 -4.05 -11.14
N ALA A 584 17.17 -3.33 -10.10
CA ALA A 584 18.06 -2.82 -9.06
C ALA A 584 18.70 -3.96 -8.24
N TYR A 585 17.94 -5.01 -7.88
CA TYR A 585 18.48 -6.19 -7.19
C TYR A 585 19.51 -6.91 -8.06
N ALA A 586 19.23 -7.09 -9.35
CA ALA A 586 20.16 -7.70 -10.29
C ALA A 586 21.46 -6.88 -10.39
N ALA A 587 21.35 -5.56 -10.45
CA ALA A 587 22.51 -4.67 -10.53
C ALA A 587 23.42 -4.74 -9.29
N ILE A 588 22.86 -4.81 -8.08
CA ILE A 588 23.66 -4.87 -6.85
C ILE A 588 24.20 -6.26 -6.54
N LYS A 589 23.57 -7.32 -7.04
CA LYS A 589 24.05 -8.69 -6.82
C LYS A 589 25.32 -8.97 -7.61
N ASN A 590 25.53 -8.26 -8.71
CA ASN A 590 26.73 -8.41 -9.57
C ASN A 590 27.90 -7.52 -9.11
N LEU A 591 27.71 -6.70 -8.04
CA LEU A 591 28.75 -5.95 -7.36
C LEU A 591 29.44 -6.82 -6.31
#